data_3b239a1483fcb4a860a77b90d02f99de
#
_entry.id   3b239a1483fcb4a860a77b90d02f99de
#
_cell.length_a   1.000
_cell.length_b   1.000
_cell.length_c   1.000
_cell.angle_alpha   90.00
_cell.angle_beta   90.00
_cell.angle_gamma   90.00
#
_symmetry.space_group_name_H-M   'P 1'
#
loop_
_entity.id
_entity.type
_entity.pdbx_description
1 polymer ?
#
loop_
_entity_poly.entity_id
_entity_poly.type
_entity_poly.pdbx_seq_one_letter_code
_entity_poly.pdbx_strand_id
1 'polypeptide(L)'
;SQIVSLKASGADVFFNITTPKFAAQAIKKVAELGWKPVHYLNNVSASVGSVLVPAGLDNATGVITTQYLKDPTDPQWANDKGFKDWLEWMKKYNASADLKDANYVYGYNVAQGLMQVLKQAGDNLTRENVMKQAASLDMTLPMLLPGVNVKTAADDYYPIEREQLARFDGKTWVLFGKVYGR
;
A
#
# COMPACT_ATOMS: atom_id res chain seq x y z
N SER A 1 25.82 -0.45 6.62
CA SER A 1 26.71 0.67 6.32
C SER A 1 25.95 1.94 5.98
N GLN A 2 25.00 1.93 5.02
CA GLN A 2 24.29 3.15 4.55
C GLN A 2 23.58 3.90 5.68
N ILE A 3 22.83 3.21 6.56
CA ILE A 3 22.13 3.86 7.68
C ILE A 3 23.12 4.49 8.68
N VAL A 4 24.26 3.86 8.87
CA VAL A 4 25.33 4.43 9.73
C VAL A 4 25.83 5.76 9.14
N SER A 5 26.11 5.79 7.83
CA SER A 5 26.58 7.01 7.15
C SER A 5 25.51 8.11 7.14
N LEU A 6 24.23 7.75 6.93
CA LEU A 6 23.12 8.70 6.99
C LEU A 6 22.96 9.31 8.39
N LYS A 7 23.05 8.51 9.45
CA LYS A 7 23.05 9.05 10.81
C LYS A 7 24.24 9.99 11.05
N ALA A 8 25.44 9.60 10.59
CA ALA A 8 26.64 10.40 10.77
C ALA A 8 26.62 11.75 10.03
N SER A 9 25.77 11.91 9.01
CA SER A 9 25.58 13.18 8.31
C SER A 9 24.84 14.24 9.13
N GLY A 10 24.23 13.85 10.26
CA GLY A 10 23.41 14.75 11.07
C GLY A 10 22.01 14.99 10.53
N ALA A 11 21.56 14.22 9.51
CA ALA A 11 20.21 14.35 8.95
C ALA A 11 19.13 14.08 10.02
N ASP A 12 18.10 14.88 10.03
CA ASP A 12 16.92 14.78 10.90
C ASP A 12 15.69 14.21 10.19
N VAL A 13 15.77 14.04 8.87
CA VAL A 13 14.74 13.41 8.03
C VAL A 13 15.36 12.25 7.25
N PHE A 14 14.65 11.13 7.22
CA PHE A 14 15.03 9.94 6.46
C PHE A 14 13.93 9.50 5.51
N PHE A 15 14.18 9.63 4.21
CA PHE A 15 13.34 9.04 3.17
C PHE A 15 13.83 7.64 2.81
N ASN A 16 13.03 6.64 3.15
CA ASN A 16 13.34 5.23 2.91
C ASN A 16 12.54 4.73 1.70
N ILE A 17 13.19 4.65 0.53
CA ILE A 17 12.60 4.22 -0.74
C ILE A 17 13.07 2.80 -1.12
N THR A 18 13.35 1.97 -0.13
CA THR A 18 13.84 0.62 -0.35
C THR A 18 12.70 -0.39 -0.51
N THR A 19 13.01 -1.54 -1.10
CA THR A 19 12.07 -2.66 -1.20
C THR A 19 11.87 -3.34 0.18
N PRO A 20 10.80 -4.14 0.36
CA PRO A 20 10.36 -4.65 1.67
C PRO A 20 11.46 -5.23 2.57
N LYS A 21 12.29 -6.12 2.04
CA LYS A 21 13.39 -6.73 2.82
C LYS A 21 14.38 -5.68 3.36
N PHE A 22 14.76 -4.75 2.52
CA PHE A 22 15.73 -3.71 2.90
C PHE A 22 15.09 -2.63 3.77
N ALA A 23 13.81 -2.35 3.59
CA ALA A 23 13.06 -1.45 4.46
C ALA A 23 13.01 -1.99 5.90
N ALA A 24 12.69 -3.27 6.09
CA ALA A 24 12.70 -3.90 7.40
C ALA A 24 14.09 -3.83 8.06
N GLN A 25 15.15 -4.09 7.30
CA GLN A 25 16.52 -3.99 7.78
C GLN A 25 16.91 -2.55 8.15
N ALA A 26 16.47 -1.57 7.35
CA ALA A 26 16.75 -0.15 7.61
C ALA A 26 16.04 0.34 8.88
N ILE A 27 14.75 0.02 9.05
CA ILE A 27 13.98 0.35 10.26
C ILE A 27 14.65 -0.23 11.50
N LYS A 28 14.99 -1.52 11.46
CA LYS A 28 15.72 -2.17 12.56
C LYS A 28 17.04 -1.47 12.86
N LYS A 29 17.82 -1.13 11.81
CA LYS A 29 19.12 -0.47 11.99
C LYS A 29 18.99 0.94 12.53
N VAL A 30 17.97 1.71 12.13
CA VAL A 30 17.68 3.04 12.70
C VAL A 30 17.45 2.92 14.20
N ALA A 31 16.65 1.96 14.64
CA ALA A 31 16.37 1.71 16.05
C ALA A 31 17.63 1.26 16.83
N GLU A 32 18.40 0.29 16.30
CA GLU A 32 19.67 -0.18 16.90
C GLU A 32 20.68 0.94 17.14
N LEU A 33 20.71 1.92 16.23
CA LEU A 33 21.60 3.06 16.35
C LEU A 33 21.06 4.15 17.31
N GLY A 34 19.84 4.03 17.82
CA GLY A 34 19.18 5.10 18.57
C GLY A 34 18.99 6.37 17.75
N TRP A 35 18.96 6.28 16.39
CA TRP A 35 18.72 7.42 15.53
C TRP A 35 17.21 7.70 15.46
N LYS A 36 16.81 8.96 15.61
CA LYS A 36 15.41 9.38 15.68
C LYS A 36 15.05 10.43 14.61
N PRO A 37 15.20 10.12 13.32
CA PRO A 37 14.79 11.04 12.27
C PRO A 37 13.27 11.05 12.12
N VAL A 38 12.71 12.05 11.46
CA VAL A 38 11.40 11.91 10.85
C VAL A 38 11.53 10.89 9.71
N HIS A 39 10.98 9.71 9.89
CA HIS A 39 11.19 8.58 8.98
C HIS A 39 10.00 8.42 8.03
N TYR A 40 10.19 8.75 6.77
CA TYR A 40 9.23 8.49 5.68
C TYR A 40 9.58 7.19 4.98
N LEU A 41 8.60 6.31 4.86
CA LEU A 41 8.72 5.02 4.19
C LEU A 41 7.83 5.01 2.95
N ASN A 42 8.35 4.55 1.81
CA ASN A 42 7.53 4.38 0.62
C ASN A 42 6.42 3.34 0.85
N ASN A 43 5.28 3.53 0.19
CA ASN A 43 4.11 2.67 0.33
C ASN A 43 4.39 1.19 -0.01
N VAL A 44 5.22 0.90 -1.01
CA VAL A 44 5.58 -0.47 -1.42
C VAL A 44 6.12 -1.31 -0.26
N SER A 45 6.71 -0.67 0.75
CA SER A 45 7.32 -1.33 1.91
C SER A 45 6.54 -1.10 3.21
N ALA A 46 5.27 -0.69 3.12
CA ALA A 46 4.46 -0.34 4.30
C ALA A 46 3.62 -1.49 4.87
N SER A 47 3.69 -2.70 4.31
CA SER A 47 2.94 -3.85 4.83
C SER A 47 3.32 -4.16 6.28
N VAL A 48 2.32 -4.20 7.17
CA VAL A 48 2.54 -4.54 8.57
C VAL A 48 3.06 -5.98 8.69
N GLY A 49 2.41 -6.96 8.03
CA GLY A 49 2.76 -8.37 8.14
C GLY A 49 4.14 -8.68 7.56
N SER A 50 4.41 -8.25 6.33
CA SER A 50 5.64 -8.66 5.61
C SER A 50 6.84 -7.73 5.82
N VAL A 51 6.67 -6.54 6.41
CA VAL A 51 7.76 -5.57 6.62
C VAL A 51 7.91 -5.14 8.07
N LEU A 52 6.84 -4.63 8.70
CA LEU A 52 6.97 -4.04 10.03
C LEU A 52 7.13 -5.10 11.12
N VAL A 53 6.43 -6.24 11.00
CA VAL A 53 6.62 -7.38 11.93
C VAL A 53 8.07 -7.87 11.89
N PRO A 54 8.69 -8.17 10.73
CA PRO A 54 10.10 -8.53 10.68
C PRO A 54 11.06 -7.44 11.16
N ALA A 55 10.71 -6.17 11.01
CA ALA A 55 11.51 -5.04 11.51
C ALA A 55 11.46 -4.90 13.04
N GLY A 56 10.41 -5.44 13.67
CA GLY A 56 10.00 -5.18 15.04
C GLY A 56 9.05 -4.00 15.11
N LEU A 57 7.80 -4.24 15.53
CA LEU A 57 6.75 -3.22 15.52
C LEU A 57 7.13 -1.97 16.32
N ASP A 58 7.78 -2.14 17.48
CA ASP A 58 8.25 -1.03 18.32
C ASP A 58 9.29 -0.17 17.57
N ASN A 59 10.15 -0.78 16.75
CA ASN A 59 11.16 -0.08 15.96
C ASN A 59 10.54 0.77 14.84
N ALA A 60 9.34 0.40 14.39
CA ALA A 60 8.62 1.10 13.34
C ALA A 60 7.68 2.19 13.87
N THR A 61 7.48 2.28 15.18
CA THR A 61 6.58 3.28 15.77
C THR A 61 6.98 4.68 15.39
N GLY A 62 6.03 5.46 14.87
CA GLY A 62 6.24 6.83 14.40
C GLY A 62 6.65 6.95 12.92
N VAL A 63 6.96 5.85 12.23
CA VAL A 63 7.21 5.86 10.78
C VAL A 63 5.98 6.38 10.04
N ILE A 64 6.21 7.21 9.03
CA ILE A 64 5.17 7.83 8.20
C ILE A 64 5.22 7.22 6.81
N THR A 65 4.07 6.93 6.24
CA THR A 65 3.92 6.49 4.84
C THR A 65 2.71 7.18 4.19
N THR A 66 2.48 6.89 2.93
CA THR A 66 1.21 7.15 2.26
C THR A 66 0.42 5.85 2.12
N GLN A 67 -0.90 5.95 2.15
CA GLN A 67 -1.80 4.82 1.94
C GLN A 67 -2.86 5.18 0.91
N TYR A 68 -3.18 4.24 0.04
CA TYR A 68 -4.30 4.29 -0.90
C TYR A 68 -5.20 3.06 -0.77
N LEU A 69 -4.72 2.02 -0.06
CA LEU A 69 -5.45 0.79 0.24
C LEU A 69 -5.93 0.79 1.69
N LYS A 70 -7.04 0.11 1.96
CA LYS A 70 -7.44 -0.26 3.31
C LYS A 70 -6.44 -1.27 3.85
N ASP A 71 -5.73 -0.91 4.92
CA ASP A 71 -4.77 -1.83 5.55
C ASP A 71 -5.53 -2.95 6.27
N PRO A 72 -5.18 -4.22 6.04
CA PRO A 72 -5.91 -5.35 6.62
C PRO A 72 -5.70 -5.50 8.14
N THR A 73 -4.75 -4.79 8.73
CA THR A 73 -4.52 -4.78 10.18
C THR A 73 -5.27 -3.68 10.91
N ASP A 74 -5.89 -2.74 10.17
CA ASP A 74 -6.58 -1.61 10.76
C ASP A 74 -8.03 -1.98 11.16
N PRO A 75 -8.34 -1.95 12.47
CA PRO A 75 -9.65 -2.35 12.98
C PRO A 75 -10.81 -1.46 12.51
N GLN A 76 -10.55 -0.24 12.00
CA GLN A 76 -11.61 0.62 11.48
C GLN A 76 -12.38 -0.02 10.32
N TRP A 77 -11.75 -0.93 9.57
CA TRP A 77 -12.36 -1.62 8.42
C TRP A 77 -13.14 -2.89 8.79
N ALA A 78 -13.13 -3.32 10.05
CA ALA A 78 -13.75 -4.58 10.48
C ALA A 78 -15.23 -4.71 10.09
N ASN A 79 -15.97 -3.60 9.98
CA ASN A 79 -17.36 -3.56 9.58
C ASN A 79 -17.58 -3.10 8.12
N ASP A 80 -16.53 -2.76 7.41
CA ASP A 80 -16.59 -2.37 6.01
C ASP A 80 -16.96 -3.56 5.12
N LYS A 81 -17.91 -3.34 4.19
CA LYS A 81 -18.36 -4.42 3.30
C LYS A 81 -17.25 -4.93 2.39
N GLY A 82 -16.48 -4.02 1.80
CA GLY A 82 -15.38 -4.38 0.89
C GLY A 82 -14.31 -5.21 1.59
N PHE A 83 -14.00 -4.87 2.83
CA PHE A 83 -13.08 -5.64 3.67
C PHE A 83 -13.62 -7.05 3.99
N LYS A 84 -14.89 -7.17 4.34
CA LYS A 84 -15.54 -8.48 4.59
C LYS A 84 -15.55 -9.36 3.33
N ASP A 85 -15.91 -8.79 2.19
CA ASP A 85 -15.93 -9.50 0.90
C ASP A 85 -14.52 -10.00 0.53
N TRP A 86 -13.47 -9.16 0.75
CA TRP A 86 -12.09 -9.56 0.57
C TRP A 86 -11.68 -10.70 1.51
N LEU A 87 -12.04 -10.64 2.80
CA LEU A 87 -11.76 -11.73 3.76
C LEU A 87 -12.41 -13.06 3.35
N GLU A 88 -13.66 -13.02 2.91
CA GLU A 88 -14.38 -14.22 2.45
C GLU A 88 -13.71 -14.79 1.19
N TRP A 89 -13.32 -13.93 0.25
CA TRP A 89 -12.59 -14.34 -0.93
C TRP A 89 -11.25 -14.99 -0.58
N MET A 90 -10.48 -14.39 0.32
CA MET A 90 -9.20 -14.95 0.78
C MET A 90 -9.38 -16.31 1.44
N LYS A 91 -10.36 -16.46 2.33
CA LYS A 91 -10.66 -17.75 2.98
C LYS A 91 -11.00 -18.85 1.95
N LYS A 92 -11.70 -18.47 0.89
CA LYS A 92 -12.14 -19.43 -0.13
C LYS A 92 -11.02 -19.84 -1.08
N TYR A 93 -10.20 -18.91 -1.51
CA TYR A 93 -9.26 -19.13 -2.61
C TYR A 93 -7.79 -19.12 -2.19
N ASN A 94 -7.45 -18.59 -1.02
CA ASN A 94 -6.09 -18.51 -0.51
C ASN A 94 -6.04 -18.62 1.02
N ALA A 95 -6.57 -19.70 1.56
CA ALA A 95 -6.76 -19.90 3.00
C ALA A 95 -5.45 -19.95 3.81
N SER A 96 -4.30 -20.20 3.17
CA SER A 96 -2.98 -20.23 3.81
C SER A 96 -2.27 -18.88 3.86
N ALA A 97 -2.86 -17.82 3.28
CA ALA A 97 -2.25 -16.50 3.23
C ALA A 97 -2.18 -15.85 4.61
N ASP A 98 -1.09 -15.12 4.87
CA ASP A 98 -1.04 -14.20 6.00
C ASP A 98 -1.91 -12.96 5.68
N LEU A 99 -3.09 -12.91 6.30
CA LEU A 99 -4.05 -11.81 6.08
C LEU A 99 -3.55 -10.44 6.59
N LYS A 100 -2.41 -10.38 7.26
CA LYS A 100 -1.75 -9.12 7.67
C LYS A 100 -0.86 -8.53 6.57
N ASP A 101 -0.62 -9.28 5.50
CA ASP A 101 0.18 -8.79 4.38
C ASP A 101 -0.67 -8.00 3.38
N ALA A 102 -0.45 -6.68 3.33
CA ALA A 102 -1.16 -5.76 2.45
C ALA A 102 -0.96 -6.06 0.95
N ASN A 103 0.06 -6.85 0.57
CA ASN A 103 0.27 -7.26 -0.82
C ASN A 103 -0.90 -8.10 -1.37
N TYR A 104 -1.61 -8.86 -0.50
CA TYR A 104 -2.81 -9.57 -0.92
C TYR A 104 -3.98 -8.63 -1.24
N VAL A 105 -4.09 -7.51 -0.52
CA VAL A 105 -5.07 -6.46 -0.83
C VAL A 105 -4.73 -5.81 -2.18
N TYR A 106 -3.45 -5.51 -2.40
CA TYR A 106 -2.97 -4.98 -3.68
C TYR A 106 -3.32 -5.92 -4.85
N GLY A 107 -2.94 -7.20 -4.76
CA GLY A 107 -3.23 -8.19 -5.80
C GLY A 107 -4.72 -8.36 -6.09
N TYR A 108 -5.56 -8.33 -5.05
CA TYR A 108 -7.02 -8.41 -5.18
C TYR A 108 -7.57 -7.20 -5.97
N ASN A 109 -7.13 -5.98 -5.65
CA ASN A 109 -7.55 -4.79 -6.38
C ASN A 109 -7.07 -4.78 -7.83
N VAL A 110 -5.83 -5.20 -8.10
CA VAL A 110 -5.31 -5.32 -9.47
C VAL A 110 -6.15 -6.29 -10.29
N ALA A 111 -6.50 -7.44 -9.70
CA ALA A 111 -7.35 -8.43 -10.36
C ALA A 111 -8.75 -7.87 -10.67
N GLN A 112 -9.35 -7.11 -9.77
CA GLN A 112 -10.64 -6.45 -10.01
C GLN A 112 -10.55 -5.39 -11.13
N GLY A 113 -9.48 -4.62 -11.16
CA GLY A 113 -9.21 -3.69 -12.27
C GLY A 113 -9.12 -4.41 -13.62
N LEU A 114 -8.36 -5.52 -13.67
CA LEU A 114 -8.26 -6.34 -14.87
C LEU A 114 -9.61 -6.94 -15.28
N MET A 115 -10.39 -7.43 -14.33
CA MET A 115 -11.75 -7.94 -14.61
C MET A 115 -12.64 -6.86 -15.24
N GLN A 116 -12.52 -5.61 -14.79
CA GLN A 116 -13.27 -4.51 -15.38
C GLN A 116 -12.82 -4.24 -16.82
N VAL A 117 -11.52 -4.22 -17.08
CA VAL A 117 -10.97 -4.07 -18.44
C VAL A 117 -11.52 -5.16 -19.37
N LEU A 118 -11.48 -6.42 -18.94
CA LEU A 118 -11.98 -7.54 -19.74
C LEU A 118 -13.49 -7.47 -19.97
N LYS A 119 -14.27 -7.05 -18.97
CA LYS A 119 -15.72 -6.81 -19.15
C LYS A 119 -16.01 -5.72 -20.18
N GLN A 120 -15.25 -4.63 -20.17
CA GLN A 120 -15.37 -3.54 -21.14
C GLN A 120 -14.92 -3.98 -22.55
N ALA A 121 -13.91 -4.85 -22.64
CA ALA A 121 -13.41 -5.37 -23.91
C ALA A 121 -14.43 -6.32 -24.59
N GLY A 122 -15.30 -6.99 -23.80
CA GLY A 122 -16.24 -7.99 -24.30
C GLY A 122 -15.53 -9.12 -25.04
N ASP A 123 -16.07 -9.54 -26.15
CA ASP A 123 -15.50 -10.63 -26.97
C ASP A 123 -14.30 -10.18 -27.83
N ASN A 124 -14.05 -8.87 -27.93
CA ASN A 124 -12.90 -8.34 -28.66
C ASN A 124 -11.67 -8.23 -27.75
N LEU A 125 -10.98 -9.35 -27.56
CA LEU A 125 -9.77 -9.46 -26.71
C LEU A 125 -8.48 -9.19 -27.49
N THR A 126 -8.53 -8.40 -28.57
CA THR A 126 -7.32 -7.93 -29.24
C THR A 126 -6.50 -7.02 -28.30
N ARG A 127 -5.17 -7.03 -28.46
CA ARG A 127 -4.28 -6.18 -27.66
C ARG A 127 -4.70 -4.72 -27.73
N GLU A 128 -5.01 -4.23 -28.94
CA GLU A 128 -5.44 -2.84 -29.17
C GLU A 128 -6.68 -2.48 -28.32
N ASN A 129 -7.73 -3.33 -28.37
CA ASN A 129 -8.95 -3.06 -27.62
C ASN A 129 -8.73 -3.18 -26.10
N VAL A 130 -8.00 -4.20 -25.64
CA VAL A 130 -7.69 -4.35 -24.21
C VAL A 130 -6.91 -3.14 -23.69
N MET A 131 -5.92 -2.64 -24.43
CA MET A 131 -5.16 -1.44 -24.07
C MET A 131 -6.04 -0.18 -24.07
N LYS A 132 -6.95 -0.05 -25.05
CA LYS A 132 -7.92 1.04 -25.09
C LYS A 132 -8.83 1.03 -23.88
N GLN A 133 -9.34 -0.13 -23.48
CA GLN A 133 -10.18 -0.25 -22.28
C GLN A 133 -9.40 0.01 -20.99
N ALA A 134 -8.15 -0.47 -20.90
CA ALA A 134 -7.27 -0.17 -19.76
C ALA A 134 -6.96 1.33 -19.63
N ALA A 135 -6.91 2.06 -20.74
CA ALA A 135 -6.70 3.52 -20.78
C ALA A 135 -8.00 4.33 -20.64
N SER A 136 -9.10 3.72 -20.19
CA SER A 136 -10.41 4.38 -20.05
C SER A 136 -11.14 3.97 -18.76
N LEU A 137 -10.40 3.61 -17.73
CA LEU A 137 -10.96 3.26 -16.43
C LEU A 137 -11.40 4.52 -15.67
N ASP A 138 -12.56 4.46 -15.04
CA ASP A 138 -13.03 5.41 -14.03
C ASP A 138 -13.91 4.62 -13.05
N MET A 139 -13.33 4.20 -11.93
CA MET A 139 -14.00 3.30 -11.00
C MET A 139 -13.45 3.41 -9.59
N THR A 140 -14.24 2.99 -8.62
CA THR A 140 -13.79 2.74 -7.26
C THR A 140 -13.67 1.23 -7.02
N LEU A 141 -12.69 0.84 -6.20
CA LEU A 141 -12.53 -0.55 -5.77
C LEU A 141 -12.80 -0.68 -4.27
N PRO A 142 -13.38 -1.81 -3.81
CA PRO A 142 -13.82 -1.95 -2.42
C PRO A 142 -12.71 -1.81 -1.37
N MET A 143 -11.48 -2.16 -1.74
CA MET A 143 -10.32 -2.09 -0.84
C MET A 143 -9.45 -0.85 -1.05
N LEU A 144 -9.88 0.13 -1.83
CA LEU A 144 -9.30 1.47 -1.84
C LEU A 144 -9.82 2.29 -0.65
N LEU A 145 -9.00 3.24 -0.20
CA LEU A 145 -9.45 4.22 0.80
C LEU A 145 -10.58 5.10 0.25
N PRO A 146 -11.50 5.58 1.09
CA PRO A 146 -12.49 6.56 0.67
C PRO A 146 -11.85 7.79 0.03
N GLY A 147 -12.36 8.20 -1.13
CA GLY A 147 -11.80 9.32 -1.91
C GLY A 147 -10.64 8.95 -2.84
N VAL A 148 -10.21 7.69 -2.83
CA VAL A 148 -9.26 7.13 -3.81
C VAL A 148 -10.03 6.36 -4.88
N ASN A 149 -9.71 6.58 -6.14
CA ASN A 149 -10.31 5.90 -7.27
C ASN A 149 -9.24 5.43 -8.27
N VAL A 150 -9.62 4.51 -9.13
CA VAL A 150 -8.84 4.11 -10.31
C VAL A 150 -9.33 4.96 -11.48
N LYS A 151 -8.43 5.73 -12.09
CA LYS A 151 -8.75 6.53 -13.27
C LYS A 151 -7.58 6.52 -14.24
N THR A 152 -7.87 6.28 -15.51
CA THR A 152 -6.88 6.30 -16.59
C THR A 152 -7.42 7.06 -17.79
N ALA A 153 -6.54 7.55 -18.66
CA ALA A 153 -6.87 8.20 -19.92
C ALA A 153 -5.87 7.78 -21.01
N ALA A 154 -6.12 8.19 -22.24
CA ALA A 154 -5.25 7.84 -23.37
C ALA A 154 -3.82 8.41 -23.26
N ASP A 155 -3.65 9.48 -22.51
CA ASP A 155 -2.39 10.17 -22.21
C ASP A 155 -1.98 10.06 -20.72
N ASP A 156 -2.75 9.31 -19.93
CA ASP A 156 -2.49 9.09 -18.49
C ASP A 156 -2.74 7.62 -18.11
N TYR A 157 -1.66 6.90 -17.90
CA TYR A 157 -1.67 5.47 -17.54
C TYR A 157 -1.46 5.22 -16.05
N TYR A 158 -1.41 6.25 -15.20
CA TYR A 158 -1.29 6.13 -13.75
C TYR A 158 -2.66 5.92 -13.12
N PRO A 159 -3.02 4.68 -12.74
CA PRO A 159 -4.41 4.37 -12.35
C PRO A 159 -4.80 4.91 -10.98
N ILE A 160 -3.82 5.17 -10.11
CA ILE A 160 -4.04 5.69 -8.76
C ILE A 160 -3.09 6.85 -8.54
N GLU A 161 -3.65 8.03 -8.33
CA GLU A 161 -2.91 9.27 -8.11
C GLU A 161 -3.34 9.98 -6.81
N ARG A 162 -4.11 9.29 -5.96
CA ARG A 162 -4.58 9.82 -4.68
C ARG A 162 -4.14 8.94 -3.53
N GLU A 163 -3.59 9.57 -2.51
CA GLU A 163 -3.09 8.90 -1.32
C GLU A 163 -3.35 9.74 -0.08
N GLN A 164 -3.40 9.10 1.08
CA GLN A 164 -3.50 9.76 2.37
C GLN A 164 -2.29 9.40 3.23
N LEU A 165 -1.78 10.34 4.00
CA LEU A 165 -0.70 10.09 4.95
C LEU A 165 -1.18 9.18 6.08
N ALA A 166 -0.29 8.30 6.53
CA ALA A 166 -0.49 7.43 7.68
C ALA A 166 0.76 7.39 8.56
N ARG A 167 0.57 7.26 9.86
CA ARG A 167 1.64 7.08 10.84
C ARG A 167 1.44 5.76 11.57
N PHE A 168 2.49 4.98 11.69
CA PHE A 168 2.44 3.72 12.42
C PHE A 168 2.46 3.98 13.93
N ASP A 169 1.48 3.45 14.66
CA ASP A 169 1.31 3.64 16.11
C ASP A 169 1.94 2.52 16.96
N GLY A 170 2.58 1.55 16.32
CA GLY A 170 3.11 0.33 16.93
C GLY A 170 2.20 -0.90 16.73
N LYS A 171 1.00 -0.73 16.19
CA LYS A 171 0.03 -1.81 15.92
C LYS A 171 -0.54 -1.74 14.52
N THR A 172 -0.96 -0.55 14.09
CA THR A 172 -1.59 -0.31 12.79
C THR A 172 -1.22 1.07 12.25
N TRP A 173 -1.58 1.31 10.99
CA TRP A 173 -1.43 2.59 10.34
C TRP A 173 -2.61 3.51 10.69
N VAL A 174 -2.32 4.63 11.34
CA VAL A 174 -3.31 5.66 11.67
C VAL A 174 -3.29 6.72 10.58
N LEU A 175 -4.37 6.82 9.82
CA LEU A 175 -4.53 7.83 8.76
C LEU A 175 -4.60 9.24 9.37
N PHE A 176 -3.97 10.20 8.72
CA PHE A 176 -4.06 11.62 9.11
C PHE A 176 -3.99 12.56 7.90
N GLY A 177 -4.37 13.82 8.12
CA GLY A 177 -4.45 14.79 7.05
C GLY A 177 -5.62 14.50 6.08
N LYS A 178 -5.56 15.08 4.89
CA LYS A 178 -6.54 14.86 3.81
C LYS A 178 -5.99 13.88 2.79
N VAL A 179 -6.84 13.42 1.87
CA VAL A 179 -6.40 12.75 0.65
C VAL A 179 -5.73 13.78 -0.27
N TYR A 180 -4.54 13.49 -0.73
CA TYR A 180 -3.74 14.29 -1.66
C TYR A 180 -3.71 13.63 -3.02
N GLY A 181 -3.51 14.42 -4.06
CA GLY A 181 -3.39 13.98 -5.44
C GLY A 181 -4.43 14.63 -6.36
N ARG A 182 -4.43 14.23 -7.65
CA ARG A 182 -5.31 14.75 -8.72
C ARG A 182 -6.68 14.12 -8.72
#